data_c5a584f0fb29c5fc6cd0f30e59bf6bc3
#
_entry.id   c5a584f0fb29c5fc6cd0f30e59bf6bc3
#
_cell.length_a   1.000
_cell.length_b   1.000
_cell.length_c   1.000
_cell.angle_alpha   90.00
_cell.angle_beta   90.00
_cell.angle_gamma   90.00
#
_symmetry.space_group_name_H-M   'P 1'
#
loop_
_entity.id
_entity.type
_entity.pdbx_description
1 polymer ?
#
loop_
_entity_poly.entity_id
_entity_poly.type
_entity_poly.pdbx_seq_one_letter_code
_entity_poly.pdbx_strand_id
1 'polypeptide(L)'
;MARTIPAGILSALAGDAIQPFYAIEMDFDTAPLRLWTGYGDRTIDGQTYLGAGTLLTISGLEEVADMSAKSITIELSAIDATIISLALSEPYQRRRCRVLFGLIDVTGSSNFIEVFSGQMNVMTIAEDGQSGVISLVVDSKLVELERTKPRRYTHESQQAAYPGDTFFSYVADLQDRDIP
;
A
#
# COMPACT_ATOMS: atom_id res chain seq x y z
N MET A 1 -0.35 -19.09 9.42
CA MET A 1 -0.20 -19.80 8.13
C MET A 1 1.25 -19.73 7.70
N ALA A 2 1.85 -20.84 7.24
CA ALA A 2 3.21 -20.79 6.71
C ALA A 2 3.18 -20.10 5.33
N ARG A 3 4.04 -19.09 5.15
CA ARG A 3 4.19 -18.40 3.86
C ARG A 3 5.02 -19.29 2.94
N THR A 4 4.53 -19.56 1.73
CA THR A 4 5.29 -20.31 0.74
C THR A 4 6.36 -19.41 0.14
N ILE A 5 7.62 -19.80 0.31
CA ILE A 5 8.75 -19.08 -0.30
C ILE A 5 8.95 -19.60 -1.71
N PRO A 6 8.99 -18.75 -2.74
CA PRO A 6 9.27 -19.17 -4.12
C PRO A 6 10.61 -19.88 -4.25
N ALA A 7 10.67 -20.92 -5.09
CA ALA A 7 11.87 -21.71 -5.32
C ALA A 7 13.06 -20.85 -5.80
N GLY A 8 12.79 -19.78 -6.56
CA GLY A 8 13.83 -18.85 -7.00
C GLY A 8 14.52 -18.10 -5.86
N ILE A 9 13.78 -17.76 -4.79
CA ILE A 9 14.41 -17.15 -3.59
C ILE A 9 15.27 -18.18 -2.85
N LEU A 10 14.78 -19.42 -2.73
CA LEU A 10 15.55 -20.48 -2.09
C LEU A 10 16.86 -20.78 -2.85
N SER A 11 16.82 -20.78 -4.20
CA SER A 11 18.01 -20.97 -5.02
C SER A 11 18.97 -19.78 -4.92
N ALA A 12 18.47 -18.55 -4.86
CA ALA A 12 19.30 -17.36 -4.70
C ALA A 12 19.98 -17.33 -3.32
N LEU A 13 19.30 -17.81 -2.26
CA LEU A 13 19.86 -17.92 -0.90
C LEU A 13 20.95 -18.98 -0.79
N ALA A 14 20.93 -20.01 -1.66
CA ALA A 14 21.95 -21.05 -1.70
C ALA A 14 23.20 -20.62 -2.50
N GLY A 15 23.20 -19.46 -3.13
CA GLY A 15 24.34 -18.93 -3.91
C GLY A 15 25.39 -18.26 -3.02
N ASP A 16 26.59 -18.08 -3.58
CA ASP A 16 27.74 -17.48 -2.89
C ASP A 16 27.58 -15.95 -2.66
N ALA A 17 26.71 -15.29 -3.42
CA ALA A 17 26.45 -13.86 -3.28
C ALA A 17 24.94 -13.58 -3.19
N ILE A 18 24.53 -12.87 -2.16
CA ILE A 18 23.15 -12.47 -1.93
C ILE A 18 23.05 -10.96 -2.14
N GLN A 19 22.18 -10.53 -3.06
CA GLN A 19 21.87 -9.12 -3.28
C GLN A 19 20.38 -8.87 -2.98
N PRO A 20 20.05 -8.51 -1.73
CA PRO A 20 18.68 -8.22 -1.36
C PRO A 20 18.23 -6.85 -1.92
N PHE A 21 16.96 -6.75 -2.25
CA PHE A 21 16.33 -5.49 -2.62
C PHE A 21 14.92 -5.39 -2.06
N TYR A 22 14.47 -4.16 -1.89
CA TYR A 22 13.06 -3.83 -1.69
C TYR A 22 12.53 -3.12 -2.92
N ALA A 23 11.27 -3.36 -3.23
CA ALA A 23 10.56 -2.62 -4.26
C ALA A 23 9.18 -2.23 -3.72
N ILE A 24 8.70 -1.07 -4.13
CA ILE A 24 7.38 -0.56 -3.77
C ILE A 24 6.60 -0.24 -5.03
N GLU A 25 5.32 -0.49 -4.97
CA GLU A 25 4.35 -0.09 -5.98
C GLU A 25 3.22 0.66 -5.30
N MET A 26 3.00 1.87 -5.75
CA MET A 26 1.96 2.78 -5.27
C MET A 26 1.01 3.07 -6.42
N ASP A 27 -0.27 2.75 -6.24
CA ASP A 27 -1.28 2.95 -7.26
C ASP A 27 -1.83 4.37 -7.18
N PHE A 28 -1.36 5.26 -8.05
CA PHE A 28 -1.95 6.59 -8.27
C PHE A 28 -3.01 6.53 -9.37
N ASP A 29 -3.82 7.58 -9.50
CA ASP A 29 -4.90 7.64 -10.50
C ASP A 29 -4.38 7.63 -11.94
N THR A 30 -3.34 8.41 -12.21
CA THR A 30 -2.78 8.56 -13.55
C THR A 30 -1.98 7.33 -13.96
N ALA A 31 -1.06 6.87 -13.10
CA ALA A 31 -0.24 5.69 -13.32
C ALA A 31 0.38 5.19 -12.02
N PRO A 32 0.61 3.89 -11.87
CA PRO A 32 1.31 3.38 -10.71
C PRO A 32 2.77 3.83 -10.68
N LEU A 33 3.22 4.32 -9.52
CA LEU A 33 4.62 4.63 -9.27
C LEU A 33 5.32 3.40 -8.71
N ARG A 34 6.39 2.96 -9.39
CA ARG A 34 7.16 1.78 -9.05
C ARG A 34 8.61 2.13 -8.82
N LEU A 35 9.10 1.89 -7.61
CA LEU A 35 10.47 2.20 -7.20
C LEU A 35 11.13 0.96 -6.58
N TRP A 36 12.44 0.87 -6.70
CA TRP A 36 13.22 -0.17 -6.04
C TRP A 36 14.54 0.39 -5.47
N THR A 37 15.13 -0.29 -4.50
CA THR A 37 16.30 0.18 -3.74
C THR A 37 17.63 0.14 -4.51
N GLY A 38 17.64 -0.31 -5.74
CA GLY A 38 18.84 -0.31 -6.58
C GLY A 38 18.91 0.89 -7.50
N TYR A 39 19.87 0.85 -8.41
CA TYR A 39 20.10 1.90 -9.42
C TYR A 39 19.62 1.43 -10.80
N GLY A 40 19.13 2.39 -11.59
CA GLY A 40 18.62 2.13 -12.93
C GLY A 40 17.29 1.38 -12.94
N ASP A 41 16.77 1.14 -14.13
CA ASP A 41 15.50 0.46 -14.33
C ASP A 41 15.65 -1.05 -14.18
N ARG A 42 14.66 -1.69 -13.55
CA ARG A 42 14.62 -3.14 -13.38
C ARG A 42 13.21 -3.69 -13.59
N THR A 43 13.16 -4.81 -14.31
CA THR A 43 11.89 -5.53 -14.46
C THR A 43 11.66 -6.47 -13.27
N ILE A 44 10.57 -6.27 -12.55
CA ILE A 44 10.11 -7.06 -11.41
C ILE A 44 8.63 -7.35 -11.65
N ASP A 45 8.18 -8.59 -11.54
CA ASP A 45 6.77 -8.97 -11.78
C ASP A 45 6.25 -8.54 -13.17
N GLY A 46 7.11 -8.55 -14.19
CA GLY A 46 6.77 -8.11 -15.54
C GLY A 46 6.56 -6.60 -15.69
N GLN A 47 6.85 -5.81 -14.66
CA GLN A 47 6.70 -4.36 -14.62
C GLN A 47 8.06 -3.69 -14.45
N THR A 48 8.22 -2.50 -15.01
CA THR A 48 9.44 -1.70 -14.85
C THR A 48 9.40 -0.89 -13.57
N TYR A 49 10.42 -1.05 -12.74
CA TYR A 49 10.66 -0.30 -11.52
C TYR A 49 11.85 0.62 -11.71
N LEU A 50 11.69 1.87 -11.31
CA LEU A 50 12.75 2.88 -11.37
C LEU A 50 13.67 2.76 -10.14
N GLY A 51 14.96 2.93 -10.33
CA GLY A 51 15.92 2.86 -9.23
C GLY A 51 15.87 4.10 -8.35
N ALA A 52 15.51 3.91 -7.08
CA ALA A 52 15.54 4.96 -6.05
C ALA A 52 16.88 4.99 -5.26
N GLY A 53 17.71 3.97 -5.42
CA GLY A 53 18.99 3.86 -4.72
C GLY A 53 18.82 3.83 -3.20
N THR A 54 19.69 4.59 -2.50
CA THR A 54 19.64 4.74 -1.03
C THR A 54 18.56 5.69 -0.55
N LEU A 55 17.77 6.24 -1.45
CA LEU A 55 16.74 7.24 -1.17
C LEU A 55 15.41 6.65 -0.76
N LEU A 56 15.31 5.31 -0.74
CA LEU A 56 14.14 4.57 -0.31
C LEU A 56 14.43 3.86 1.01
N THR A 57 13.71 4.24 2.06
CA THR A 57 13.74 3.58 3.36
C THR A 57 12.35 3.04 3.71
N ILE A 58 12.28 1.84 4.26
CA ILE A 58 11.05 1.22 4.72
C ILE A 58 11.24 0.85 6.19
N SER A 59 10.39 1.37 7.06
CA SER A 59 10.42 1.11 8.50
C SER A 59 9.10 0.51 8.99
N GLY A 60 9.14 -0.20 10.12
CA GLY A 60 7.96 -0.80 10.72
C GLY A 60 7.47 -2.08 10.06
N LEU A 61 8.29 -2.71 9.21
CA LEU A 61 7.95 -3.97 8.56
C LEU A 61 8.11 -5.13 9.56
N GLU A 62 7.02 -5.50 10.22
CA GLU A 62 6.96 -6.58 11.19
C GLU A 62 5.84 -7.56 10.85
N GLU A 63 6.12 -8.85 10.97
CA GLU A 63 5.09 -9.90 10.96
C GLU A 63 4.75 -10.30 12.39
N VAL A 64 3.50 -10.14 12.78
CA VAL A 64 2.97 -10.56 14.08
C VAL A 64 1.94 -11.67 13.90
N ALA A 65 1.86 -12.56 14.87
CA ALA A 65 0.91 -13.67 14.82
C ALA A 65 -0.52 -13.26 15.22
N ASP A 66 -0.69 -12.10 15.83
CA ASP A 66 -1.97 -11.54 16.22
C ASP A 66 -2.62 -10.75 15.07
N MET A 67 -3.92 -10.58 15.13
CA MET A 67 -4.71 -9.82 14.14
C MET A 67 -4.67 -8.32 14.44
N SER A 68 -3.50 -7.76 14.78
CA SER A 68 -3.37 -6.33 15.02
C SER A 68 -3.17 -5.56 13.72
N ALA A 69 -3.81 -4.39 13.64
CA ALA A 69 -3.59 -3.46 12.56
C ALA A 69 -2.17 -2.89 12.65
N LYS A 70 -1.41 -3.00 11.58
CA LYS A 70 -0.03 -2.49 11.48
C LYS A 70 0.07 -1.48 10.36
N SER A 71 0.92 -0.48 10.58
CA SER A 71 1.28 0.51 9.59
C SER A 71 2.78 0.47 9.36
N ILE A 72 3.19 0.70 8.14
CA ILE A 72 4.58 0.89 7.77
C ILE A 72 4.82 2.33 7.33
N THR A 73 6.03 2.80 7.47
CA THR A 73 6.45 4.11 6.95
C THR A 73 7.45 3.90 5.82
N ILE A 74 7.18 4.52 4.70
CA ILE A 74 8.05 4.55 3.52
C ILE A 74 8.60 5.96 3.40
N GLU A 75 9.91 6.11 3.40
CA GLU A 75 10.59 7.39 3.22
C GLU A 75 11.26 7.42 1.86
N LEU A 76 10.98 8.47 1.11
CA LEU A 76 11.52 8.74 -0.22
C LEU A 76 12.24 10.07 -0.18
N SER A 77 13.34 10.19 -0.89
CA SER A 77 13.93 11.51 -1.10
C SER A 77 13.01 12.37 -1.96
N ALA A 78 12.75 13.58 -1.52
CA ALA A 78 11.89 14.55 -2.19
C ALA A 78 12.62 15.32 -3.31
N ILE A 79 13.72 14.78 -3.84
CA ILE A 79 14.46 15.45 -4.93
C ILE A 79 13.78 15.21 -6.29
N ASP A 80 12.99 14.14 -6.41
CA ASP A 80 12.27 13.85 -7.65
C ASP A 80 10.97 14.66 -7.74
N ALA A 81 10.94 15.62 -8.65
CA ALA A 81 9.79 16.48 -8.90
C ALA A 81 8.52 15.68 -9.28
N THR A 82 8.68 14.51 -9.88
CA THR A 82 7.55 13.64 -10.25
C THR A 82 6.83 13.12 -9.01
N ILE A 83 7.59 12.65 -8.01
CA ILE A 83 7.02 12.13 -6.75
C ILE A 83 6.32 13.25 -5.98
N ILE A 84 6.95 14.43 -5.91
CA ILE A 84 6.34 15.61 -5.27
C ILE A 84 5.05 16.01 -5.99
N SER A 85 5.06 16.04 -7.32
CA SER A 85 3.87 16.37 -8.10
C SER A 85 2.72 15.39 -7.86
N LEU A 86 2.98 14.09 -7.84
CA LEU A 86 1.98 13.06 -7.53
C LEU A 86 1.43 13.23 -6.10
N ALA A 87 2.31 13.47 -5.13
CA ALA A 87 1.92 13.66 -3.74
C ALA A 87 1.00 14.87 -3.52
N LEU A 88 1.20 15.94 -4.29
CA LEU A 88 0.45 17.19 -4.15
C LEU A 88 -0.81 17.25 -5.01
N SER A 89 -0.84 16.57 -6.16
CA SER A 89 -1.90 16.75 -7.15
C SER A 89 -2.91 15.61 -7.21
N GLU A 90 -2.54 14.40 -6.78
CA GLU A 90 -3.42 13.24 -6.92
C GLU A 90 -4.00 12.76 -5.59
N PRO A 91 -5.26 12.26 -5.59
CA PRO A 91 -5.86 11.64 -4.42
C PRO A 91 -5.25 10.26 -4.20
N TYR A 92 -4.22 10.17 -3.37
CA TYR A 92 -3.49 8.94 -3.06
C TYR A 92 -4.10 8.16 -1.88
N GLN A 93 -4.87 8.81 -1.03
CA GLN A 93 -5.42 8.18 0.18
C GLN A 93 -6.31 6.98 -0.17
N ARG A 94 -6.17 5.89 0.62
CA ARG A 94 -6.87 4.60 0.45
C ARG A 94 -6.52 3.83 -0.82
N ARG A 95 -5.57 4.31 -1.60
CA ARG A 95 -5.07 3.58 -2.74
C ARG A 95 -4.07 2.52 -2.31
N ARG A 96 -4.00 1.49 -3.10
CA ARG A 96 -3.14 0.34 -2.81
C ARG A 96 -1.66 0.76 -2.83
N CYS A 97 -0.94 0.27 -1.83
CA CYS A 97 0.51 0.23 -1.82
C CYS A 97 0.96 -1.18 -1.47
N ARG A 98 1.92 -1.72 -2.21
CA ARG A 98 2.55 -3.00 -1.89
C ARG A 98 4.04 -2.87 -1.80
N VAL A 99 4.63 -3.69 -0.92
CA VAL A 99 6.06 -3.78 -0.72
C VAL A 99 6.50 -5.19 -1.08
N LEU A 100 7.48 -5.28 -1.94
CA LEU A 100 8.12 -6.51 -2.38
C LEU A 100 9.51 -6.59 -1.76
N PHE A 101 9.87 -7.76 -1.27
CA PHE A 101 11.24 -8.11 -0.93
C PHE A 101 11.75 -9.13 -1.93
N GLY A 102 12.95 -8.96 -2.41
CA GLY A 102 13.51 -9.87 -3.38
C GLY A 102 15.01 -10.03 -3.29
N LEU A 103 15.49 -11.01 -4.03
CA LEU A 103 16.90 -11.33 -4.20
C LEU A 103 17.23 -11.32 -5.70
N ILE A 104 18.35 -10.72 -6.02
CA ILE A 104 18.93 -10.79 -7.36
C ILE A 104 19.90 -11.98 -7.35
N ASP A 105 19.68 -12.91 -8.24
CA ASP A 105 20.57 -14.05 -8.41
C ASP A 105 21.79 -13.73 -9.30
N VAL A 106 22.73 -14.66 -9.39
CA VAL A 106 23.95 -14.53 -10.21
C VAL A 106 23.67 -14.37 -11.72
N THR A 107 22.48 -14.73 -12.17
CA THR A 107 22.03 -14.55 -13.55
C THR A 107 21.38 -13.18 -13.80
N GLY A 108 21.24 -12.37 -12.74
CA GLY A 108 20.58 -11.08 -12.77
C GLY A 108 19.05 -11.16 -12.72
N SER A 109 18.48 -12.36 -12.52
CA SER A 109 17.04 -12.52 -12.38
C SER A 109 16.55 -12.01 -11.03
N SER A 110 15.37 -11.38 -11.01
CA SER A 110 14.75 -10.86 -9.81
C SER A 110 13.74 -11.87 -9.26
N ASN A 111 14.05 -12.45 -8.12
CA ASN A 111 13.15 -13.33 -7.38
C ASN A 111 12.58 -12.56 -6.20
N PHE A 112 11.25 -12.52 -6.03
CA PHE A 112 10.61 -11.66 -5.05
C PHE A 112 9.41 -12.33 -4.37
N ILE A 113 9.05 -11.77 -3.20
CA ILE A 113 7.80 -12.04 -2.47
C ILE A 113 7.15 -10.72 -2.07
N GLU A 114 5.82 -10.68 -2.02
CA GLU A 114 5.11 -9.55 -1.43
C GLU A 114 5.19 -9.70 0.10
N VAL A 115 5.85 -8.75 0.77
CA VAL A 115 6.02 -8.76 2.23
C VAL A 115 4.97 -7.93 2.94
N PHE A 116 4.41 -6.92 2.26
CA PHE A 116 3.35 -6.08 2.80
C PHE A 116 2.42 -5.60 1.69
N SER A 117 1.12 -5.52 2.00
CA SER A 117 0.12 -4.90 1.14
C SER A 117 -0.86 -4.12 2.00
N GLY A 118 -1.05 -2.86 1.66
CA GLY A 118 -1.88 -1.95 2.43
C GLY A 118 -2.47 -0.83 1.61
N GLN A 119 -2.93 0.20 2.30
CA GLN A 119 -3.50 1.41 1.72
C GLN A 119 -2.69 2.62 2.15
N MET A 120 -2.39 3.51 1.20
CA MET A 120 -1.75 4.79 1.47
C MET A 120 -2.64 5.64 2.37
N ASN A 121 -2.08 6.18 3.45
CA ASN A 121 -2.83 6.99 4.41
C ASN A 121 -2.35 8.45 4.35
N VAL A 122 -1.33 8.79 5.13
CA VAL A 122 -0.82 10.15 5.23
C VAL A 122 0.52 10.25 4.53
N MET A 123 0.66 11.27 3.70
CA MET A 123 1.93 11.65 3.08
C MET A 123 2.37 12.99 3.63
N THR A 124 3.58 13.06 4.15
CA THR A 124 4.17 14.27 4.71
C THR A 124 5.42 14.62 3.91
N ILE A 125 5.53 15.86 3.51
CA ILE A 125 6.72 16.38 2.83
C ILE A 125 7.44 17.27 3.83
N ALA A 126 8.67 16.92 4.17
CA ALA A 126 9.55 17.70 5.02
C ALA A 126 10.72 18.21 4.17
N GLU A 127 10.98 19.52 4.24
CA GLU A 127 12.04 20.17 3.51
C GLU A 127 12.83 21.07 4.48
N ASP A 128 14.15 20.94 4.50
CA ASP A 128 15.05 21.71 5.37
C ASP A 128 15.94 22.69 4.60
N GLY A 129 15.68 22.90 3.31
CA GLY A 129 16.44 23.77 2.42
C GLY A 129 17.72 23.15 1.85
N GLN A 130 18.14 21.98 2.31
CA GLN A 130 19.25 21.20 1.76
C GLN A 130 18.83 19.80 1.32
N SER A 131 17.85 19.25 1.99
CA SER A 131 17.26 17.94 1.69
C SER A 131 15.75 18.01 1.80
N GLY A 132 15.07 17.14 1.04
CA GLY A 132 13.65 16.94 1.15
C GLY A 132 13.37 15.44 1.36
N VAL A 133 12.42 15.14 2.25
CA VAL A 133 11.98 13.77 2.52
C VAL A 133 10.45 13.71 2.41
N ILE A 134 9.97 12.76 1.63
CA ILE A 134 8.55 12.40 1.59
C ILE A 134 8.38 11.15 2.45
N SER A 135 7.60 11.28 3.50
CA SER A 135 7.24 10.17 4.39
C SER A 135 5.80 9.77 4.14
N LEU A 136 5.60 8.53 3.71
CA LEU A 136 4.29 7.93 3.42
C LEU A 136 3.98 6.86 4.46
N VAL A 137 2.88 7.04 5.19
CA VAL A 137 2.32 6.01 6.06
C VAL A 137 1.39 5.12 5.24
N VAL A 138 1.61 3.81 5.31
CA VAL A 138 0.77 2.81 4.65
C VAL A 138 0.17 1.90 5.72
N ASP A 139 -1.15 1.89 5.79
CA ASP A 139 -1.90 1.09 6.74
C ASP A 139 -2.21 -0.29 6.17
N SER A 140 -2.14 -1.32 7.00
CA SER A 140 -2.60 -2.66 6.60
C SER A 140 -4.12 -2.65 6.36
N LYS A 141 -4.61 -3.60 5.58
CA LYS A 141 -6.06 -3.75 5.33
C LYS A 141 -6.86 -4.01 6.61
N LEU A 142 -6.22 -4.46 7.68
CA LEU A 142 -6.88 -4.69 8.98
C LEU A 142 -7.35 -3.39 9.64
N VAL A 143 -6.72 -2.25 9.35
CA VAL A 143 -7.17 -0.93 9.82
C VAL A 143 -8.61 -0.63 9.36
N GLU A 144 -9.03 -1.16 8.20
CA GLU A 144 -10.42 -0.97 7.76
C GLU A 144 -11.46 -1.66 8.66
N LEU A 145 -11.07 -2.70 9.38
CA LEU A 145 -11.96 -3.37 10.34
C LEU A 145 -12.19 -2.53 11.59
N GLU A 146 -11.22 -1.68 11.95
CA GLU A 146 -11.31 -0.78 13.10
C GLU A 146 -12.04 0.54 12.75
N ARG A 147 -12.17 0.86 11.47
CA ARG A 147 -12.87 2.08 11.02
C ARG A 147 -14.37 1.86 11.03
N THR A 148 -15.07 2.75 11.72
CA THR A 148 -16.52 2.82 11.65
C THR A 148 -16.95 3.24 10.25
N LYS A 149 -17.76 2.40 9.59
CA LYS A 149 -18.37 2.76 8.30
C LYS A 149 -19.61 3.63 8.59
N PRO A 150 -19.78 4.78 7.94
CA PRO A 150 -20.95 5.64 8.11
C PRO A 150 -22.18 5.05 7.42
N ARG A 151 -22.51 3.78 7.76
CA ARG A 151 -23.67 3.10 7.23
C ARG A 151 -24.83 3.27 8.19
N ARG A 152 -25.94 3.80 7.70
CA ARG A 152 -27.16 3.99 8.49
C ARG A 152 -28.20 2.98 8.03
N TYR A 153 -29.06 2.58 8.95
CA TYR A 153 -30.23 1.74 8.65
C TYR A 153 -31.38 2.62 8.15
N THR A 154 -31.17 3.33 7.04
CA THR A 154 -32.15 4.19 6.39
C THR A 154 -32.36 3.73 4.96
N HIS A 155 -33.55 4.06 4.41
CA HIS A 155 -33.91 3.75 3.05
C HIS A 155 -32.89 4.32 2.04
N GLU A 156 -32.48 5.57 2.23
CA GLU A 156 -31.53 6.28 1.36
C GLU A 156 -30.14 5.60 1.37
N SER A 157 -29.66 5.18 2.56
CA SER A 157 -28.38 4.49 2.69
C SER A 157 -28.42 3.10 2.05
N GLN A 158 -29.57 2.43 2.09
CA GLN A 158 -29.77 1.13 1.44
C GLN A 158 -29.85 1.29 -0.09
N GLN A 159 -30.62 2.25 -0.56
CA GLN A 159 -30.74 2.57 -2.00
C GLN A 159 -29.41 2.97 -2.63
N ALA A 160 -28.55 3.71 -1.91
CA ALA A 160 -27.22 4.09 -2.39
C ALA A 160 -26.29 2.87 -2.57
N ALA A 161 -26.44 1.83 -1.75
CA ALA A 161 -25.65 0.60 -1.84
C ALA A 161 -26.26 -0.44 -2.77
N TYR A 162 -27.58 -0.54 -2.78
CA TYR A 162 -28.37 -1.52 -3.54
C TYR A 162 -29.57 -0.83 -4.19
N PRO A 163 -29.40 -0.24 -5.38
CA PRO A 163 -30.48 0.43 -6.08
C PRO A 163 -31.68 -0.49 -6.31
N GLY A 164 -32.88 -0.04 -5.91
CA GLY A 164 -34.13 -0.81 -6.03
C GLY A 164 -34.50 -1.66 -4.82
N ASP A 165 -33.64 -1.76 -3.80
CA ASP A 165 -33.97 -2.44 -2.55
C ASP A 165 -34.90 -1.59 -1.68
N THR A 166 -36.10 -2.09 -1.39
CA THR A 166 -37.14 -1.38 -0.61
C THR A 166 -37.24 -1.86 0.84
N PHE A 167 -36.30 -2.68 1.30
CA PHE A 167 -36.37 -3.30 2.65
C PHE A 167 -36.53 -2.26 3.78
N PHE A 168 -35.89 -1.10 3.67
CA PHE A 168 -35.97 -0.05 4.69
C PHE A 168 -36.94 1.10 4.31
N SER A 169 -37.82 0.92 3.32
CA SER A 169 -38.77 1.97 2.93
C SER A 169 -39.75 2.37 4.03
N TYR A 170 -40.04 1.47 4.97
CA TYR A 170 -40.98 1.71 6.08
C TYR A 170 -40.32 2.30 7.34
N VAL A 171 -38.98 2.44 7.37
CA VAL A 171 -38.27 2.91 8.59
C VAL A 171 -38.66 4.34 8.96
N ALA A 172 -38.97 5.17 7.98
CA ALA A 172 -39.45 6.53 8.22
C ALA A 172 -40.79 6.54 8.93
N ASP A 173 -41.66 5.59 8.63
CA ASP A 173 -43.03 5.50 9.19
C ASP A 173 -43.04 4.92 10.61
N LEU A 174 -41.96 4.24 11.03
CA LEU A 174 -41.86 3.66 12.38
C LEU A 174 -41.70 4.71 13.48
N GLN A 175 -41.20 5.90 13.13
CA GLN A 175 -40.97 6.97 14.09
C GLN A 175 -42.29 7.54 14.64
N ASP A 176 -43.36 7.50 13.84
CA ASP A 176 -44.68 8.05 14.17
C ASP A 176 -45.73 6.97 14.53
N ARG A 177 -45.33 5.73 14.67
CA ARG A 177 -46.25 4.66 15.08
C ARG A 177 -46.23 4.49 16.59
N ASP A 178 -47.37 4.79 17.22
CA ASP A 178 -47.66 4.30 18.55
C ASP A 178 -47.72 2.77 18.54
N ILE A 179 -46.77 2.14 19.19
CA ILE A 179 -46.76 0.69 19.41
C ILE A 179 -47.67 0.45 20.62
N PRO A 180 -48.82 -0.28 20.45
CA PRO A 180 -49.75 -0.54 21.55
C PRO A 180 -49.16 -1.47 22.62
#